data_ffdbe22e4ae1802475b76615e84067b3
#
_entry.id   ffdbe22e4ae1802475b76615e84067b3
#
_cell.length_a   1.000
_cell.length_b   1.000
_cell.length_c   1.000
_cell.angle_alpha   90.00
_cell.angle_beta   90.00
_cell.angle_gamma   90.00
#
_symmetry.space_group_name_H-M   'P 1'
#
loop_
_entity.id
_entity.type
_entity.pdbx_description
1 polymer ?
#
loop_
_entity_poly.entity_id
_entity_poly.type
_entity_poly.pdbx_seq_one_letter_code
_entity_poly.pdbx_strand_id
1 'polypeptide(L)'
;QAEALIVVYPTWMYGPPAMLKGWLDRVMLPGVAFKVGAGPHRPITGCLDHIRCFVGITTSGAPWWWLRVVGDPGRSLFMRGIGVCVQERDGHRGHTRVLEFLRLNKKFF
;
A
#
# COMPACT_ATOMS: atom_id res chain seq x y z
N GLN A 1 14.60 9.21 10.93
CA GLN A 1 13.78 8.24 10.15
C GLN A 1 12.47 8.90 9.78
N ALA A 2 11.97 8.67 8.54
CA ALA A 2 10.67 9.18 8.13
C ALA A 2 9.55 8.44 8.88
N GLU A 3 8.55 9.19 9.35
CA GLU A 3 7.36 8.64 10.02
C GLU A 3 6.13 8.57 9.09
N ALA A 4 6.22 9.19 7.92
CA ALA A 4 5.18 9.18 6.92
C ALA A 4 5.71 8.76 5.55
N LEU A 5 4.95 7.93 4.85
CA LEU A 5 5.19 7.57 3.47
C LEU A 5 3.97 7.97 2.64
N ILE A 6 4.17 8.88 1.72
CA ILE A 6 3.14 9.38 0.82
C ILE A 6 3.54 9.01 -0.61
N VAL A 7 2.69 8.29 -1.30
CA VAL A 7 2.91 7.86 -2.68
C VAL A 7 1.88 8.49 -3.58
N VAL A 8 2.34 9.26 -4.58
CA VAL A 8 1.47 9.94 -5.55
C VAL A 8 1.77 9.39 -6.94
N TYR A 9 0.75 8.87 -7.61
CA TYR A 9 0.94 8.24 -8.93
C TYR A 9 -0.32 8.28 -9.79
N PRO A 10 -0.20 8.26 -11.12
CA PRO A 10 -1.33 8.04 -12.01
C PRO A 10 -1.69 6.55 -12.07
N THR A 11 -2.97 6.22 -12.13
CA THR A 11 -3.40 4.84 -12.41
C THR A 11 -3.22 4.53 -13.88
N TRP A 12 -2.36 3.55 -14.18
CA TRP A 12 -2.16 2.99 -15.50
C TRP A 12 -2.54 1.51 -15.52
N MET A 13 -3.38 1.11 -16.48
CA MET A 13 -3.92 -0.25 -16.54
C MET A 13 -4.41 -0.78 -15.17
N TYR A 14 -5.18 0.06 -14.49
CA TYR A 14 -5.79 -0.21 -13.16
C TYR A 14 -4.82 -0.33 -11.99
N GLY A 15 -3.54 -0.14 -12.19
CA GLY A 15 -2.50 -0.29 -11.17
C GLY A 15 -1.50 0.86 -11.15
N PRO A 16 -0.45 0.74 -10.33
CA PRO A 16 0.65 1.69 -10.33
C PRO A 16 1.47 1.57 -11.61
N PRO A 17 2.10 2.68 -12.08
CA PRO A 17 3.02 2.64 -13.21
C PRO A 17 4.19 1.67 -12.96
N ALA A 18 4.76 1.14 -14.05
CA ALA A 18 5.87 0.19 -13.99
C ALA A 18 7.07 0.69 -13.18
N MET A 19 7.35 1.97 -13.24
CA MET A 19 8.44 2.59 -12.47
C MET A 19 8.19 2.51 -10.96
N LEU A 20 6.98 2.81 -10.50
CA LEU A 20 6.60 2.69 -9.10
C LEU A 20 6.55 1.23 -8.66
N LYS A 21 5.99 0.35 -9.48
CA LYS A 21 5.96 -1.09 -9.21
C LYS A 21 7.37 -1.67 -9.09
N GLY A 22 8.27 -1.29 -10.00
CA GLY A 22 9.67 -1.72 -9.97
C GLY A 22 10.43 -1.20 -8.74
N TRP A 23 10.11 0.00 -8.26
CA TRP A 23 10.65 0.50 -6.99
C TRP A 23 10.13 -0.33 -5.81
N LEU A 24 8.83 -0.58 -5.74
CA LEU A 24 8.24 -1.43 -4.70
C LEU A 24 8.86 -2.83 -4.67
N ASP A 25 9.05 -3.45 -5.83
CA ASP A 25 9.64 -4.79 -5.92
C ASP A 25 11.10 -4.84 -5.44
N ARG A 26 11.80 -3.72 -5.45
CA ARG A 26 13.20 -3.62 -4.99
C ARG A 26 13.34 -3.23 -3.52
N VAL A 27 12.35 -2.54 -2.94
CA VAL A 27 12.44 -2.07 -1.56
C VAL A 27 11.58 -2.88 -0.59
N MET A 28 10.49 -3.49 -1.07
CA MET A 28 9.61 -4.32 -0.26
C MET A 28 10.11 -5.77 -0.21
N LEU A 29 11.32 -5.95 0.29
CA LEU A 29 12.00 -7.25 0.35
C LEU A 29 11.85 -7.90 1.73
N PRO A 30 11.88 -9.25 1.79
CA PRO A 30 12.02 -9.97 3.04
C PRO A 30 13.28 -9.55 3.80
N GLY A 31 13.15 -9.35 5.10
CA GLY A 31 14.23 -8.85 5.96
C GLY A 31 14.42 -7.34 5.96
N VAL A 32 13.80 -6.62 5.02
CA VAL A 32 13.82 -5.15 4.94
C VAL A 32 12.45 -4.57 5.32
N ALA A 33 11.43 -4.88 4.54
CA ALA A 33 10.08 -4.35 4.76
C ALA A 33 9.20 -5.29 5.61
N PHE A 34 9.48 -6.58 5.59
CA PHE A 34 8.74 -7.58 6.34
C PHE A 34 9.60 -8.81 6.65
N LYS A 35 9.16 -9.61 7.61
CA LYS A 35 9.74 -10.92 7.94
C LYS A 35 8.68 -11.99 7.74
N VAL A 36 9.12 -13.14 7.25
CA VAL A 36 8.30 -14.36 7.13
C VAL A 36 8.64 -15.27 8.29
N GLY A 37 7.64 -15.61 9.10
CA GLY A 37 7.82 -16.53 10.22
C GLY A 37 8.10 -17.97 9.76
N ALA A 38 8.59 -18.78 10.68
CA ALA A 38 8.78 -20.23 10.48
C ALA A 38 7.46 -20.99 10.72
N GLY A 39 7.34 -22.17 10.12
CA GLY A 39 6.23 -23.10 10.34
C GLY A 39 5.17 -23.11 9.25
N PRO A 40 4.11 -23.93 9.40
CA PRO A 40 3.13 -24.19 8.34
C PRO A 40 2.27 -22.97 7.99
N HIS A 41 2.04 -22.05 8.93
CA HIS A 41 1.24 -20.85 8.71
C HIS A 41 2.04 -19.56 8.43
N ARG A 42 3.35 -19.61 8.47
CA ARG A 42 4.31 -18.55 8.14
C ARG A 42 3.75 -17.11 8.24
N PRO A 43 3.46 -16.61 9.44
CA PRO A 43 2.89 -15.27 9.58
C PRO A 43 3.88 -14.22 9.08
N ILE A 44 3.35 -13.23 8.37
CA ILE A 44 4.14 -12.08 7.91
C ILE A 44 4.09 -11.02 9.01
N THR A 45 5.26 -10.51 9.37
CA THR A 45 5.42 -9.40 10.33
C THR A 45 6.03 -8.22 9.62
N GLY A 46 5.41 -7.05 9.71
CA GLY A 46 5.94 -5.81 9.15
C GLY A 46 7.22 -5.37 9.88
N CYS A 47 8.14 -4.77 9.12
CA CYS A 47 9.39 -4.19 9.63
C CYS A 47 9.44 -2.67 9.46
N LEU A 48 8.40 -2.06 8.92
CA LEU A 48 8.29 -0.61 8.73
C LEU A 48 7.44 0.03 9.85
N ASP A 49 7.65 -0.40 11.07
CA ASP A 49 6.94 0.04 12.27
C ASP A 49 7.16 1.52 12.62
N HIS A 50 8.23 2.12 12.13
CA HIS A 50 8.49 3.56 12.24
C HIS A 50 7.57 4.41 11.34
N ILE A 51 6.95 3.82 10.30
CA ILE A 51 5.98 4.51 9.45
C ILE A 51 4.62 4.53 10.13
N ARG A 52 4.22 5.70 10.59
CA ARG A 52 2.94 5.93 11.30
C ARG A 52 1.81 6.37 10.37
N CYS A 53 2.18 6.97 9.25
CA CYS A 53 1.23 7.47 8.25
C CYS A 53 1.61 6.92 6.88
N PHE A 54 0.68 6.22 6.26
CA PHE A 54 0.85 5.77 4.89
C PHE A 54 -0.33 6.24 4.03
N VAL A 55 -0.04 7.03 3.01
CA VAL A 55 -1.05 7.63 2.14
C VAL A 55 -0.75 7.31 0.69
N GLY A 56 -1.71 6.72 -0.01
CA GLY A 56 -1.70 6.56 -1.45
C GLY A 56 -2.61 7.58 -2.12
N ILE A 57 -2.08 8.39 -3.01
CA ILE A 57 -2.85 9.36 -3.82
C ILE A 57 -2.72 8.97 -5.27
N THR A 58 -3.85 8.71 -5.93
CA THR A 58 -3.84 8.34 -7.33
C THR A 58 -4.88 9.09 -8.14
N THR A 59 -4.64 9.23 -9.43
CA THR A 59 -5.62 9.69 -10.41
C THR A 59 -6.16 8.52 -11.20
N SER A 60 -7.44 8.55 -11.60
CA SER A 60 -8.05 7.52 -12.42
C SER A 60 -8.98 8.13 -13.46
N GLY A 61 -8.94 7.64 -14.68
CA GLY A 61 -9.90 7.96 -15.74
C GLY A 61 -11.13 7.06 -15.74
N ALA A 62 -11.06 5.91 -15.10
CA ALA A 62 -12.18 4.97 -15.03
C ALA A 62 -13.19 5.36 -13.94
N PRO A 63 -14.49 5.15 -14.16
CA PRO A 63 -15.50 5.40 -13.14
C PRO A 63 -15.33 4.45 -11.95
N TRP A 64 -15.74 4.89 -10.76
CA TRP A 64 -15.56 4.15 -9.51
C TRP A 64 -16.19 2.75 -9.51
N TRP A 65 -17.37 2.60 -10.14
CA TRP A 65 -18.07 1.32 -10.22
C TRP A 65 -17.32 0.30 -11.10
N TRP A 66 -16.68 0.77 -12.19
CA TRP A 66 -15.86 -0.08 -13.05
C TRP A 66 -14.60 -0.58 -12.33
N LEU A 67 -13.97 0.30 -11.57
CA LEU A 67 -12.82 -0.08 -10.75
C LEU A 67 -13.17 -1.16 -9.73
N ARG A 68 -14.38 -1.14 -9.18
CA ARG A 68 -14.86 -2.23 -8.32
C ARG A 68 -15.04 -3.54 -9.07
N VAL A 69 -15.55 -3.51 -10.29
CA VAL A 69 -15.70 -4.70 -11.14
C VAL A 69 -14.32 -5.32 -11.44
N VAL A 70 -13.33 -4.49 -11.73
CA VAL A 70 -11.93 -4.94 -11.98
C VAL A 70 -11.20 -5.38 -10.69
N GLY A 71 -11.75 -5.05 -9.50
CA GLY A 71 -11.19 -5.44 -8.21
C GLY A 71 -10.22 -4.42 -7.60
N ASP A 72 -10.12 -3.23 -8.19
CA ASP A 72 -9.29 -2.11 -7.70
C ASP A 72 -7.87 -2.53 -7.25
N PRO A 73 -7.05 -3.07 -8.16
CA PRO A 73 -5.77 -3.68 -7.78
C PRO A 73 -4.79 -2.67 -7.19
N GLY A 74 -4.84 -1.40 -7.61
CA GLY A 74 -4.00 -0.35 -7.03
C GLY A 74 -4.28 -0.14 -5.55
N ARG A 75 -5.55 0.03 -5.18
CA ARG A 75 -5.95 0.18 -3.78
C ARG A 75 -5.62 -1.08 -2.96
N SER A 76 -5.86 -2.26 -3.51
CA SER A 76 -5.58 -3.52 -2.83
C SER A 76 -4.09 -3.70 -2.56
N LEU A 77 -3.22 -3.35 -3.52
CA LEU A 77 -1.78 -3.40 -3.35
C LEU A 77 -1.32 -2.50 -2.18
N PHE A 78 -1.77 -1.26 -2.15
CA PHE A 78 -1.34 -0.30 -1.14
C PHE A 78 -1.95 -0.58 0.24
N MET A 79 -3.26 -0.80 0.32
CA MET A 79 -3.94 -0.96 1.60
C MET A 79 -3.73 -2.33 2.24
N ARG A 80 -3.67 -3.39 1.43
CA ARG A 80 -3.52 -4.76 1.93
C ARG A 80 -2.09 -5.26 1.83
N GLY A 81 -1.42 -5.09 0.69
CA GLY A 81 -0.06 -5.56 0.47
C GLY A 81 0.95 -4.79 1.31
N ILE A 82 1.08 -3.49 1.09
CA ILE A 82 2.04 -2.65 1.81
C ILE A 82 1.57 -2.36 3.24
N GLY A 83 0.27 -2.26 3.45
CA GLY A 83 -0.32 -2.05 4.78
C GLY A 83 0.17 -3.05 5.82
N VAL A 84 0.34 -4.32 5.44
CA VAL A 84 0.90 -5.35 6.33
C VAL A 84 2.33 -5.05 6.77
N CYS A 85 3.14 -4.43 5.91
CA CYS A 85 4.53 -4.07 6.23
C CYS A 85 4.63 -2.92 7.23
N VAL A 86 3.60 -2.08 7.29
CA VAL A 86 3.51 -0.88 8.13
C VAL A 86 2.76 -1.18 9.45
N GLN A 87 1.93 -2.22 9.50
CA GLN A 87 1.15 -2.58 10.67
C GLN A 87 1.99 -3.29 11.74
N GLU A 88 1.91 -2.79 12.97
CA GLU A 88 2.44 -3.47 14.14
C GLU A 88 1.50 -4.59 14.58
N ARG A 89 2.08 -5.74 14.92
CA ARG A 89 1.34 -6.95 15.29
C ARG A 89 0.97 -6.99 16.78
N ASP A 90 1.61 -6.18 17.60
CA ASP A 90 1.38 -6.19 19.04
C ASP A 90 0.31 -5.18 19.45
N GLY A 91 -0.74 -5.69 20.11
CA GLY A 91 -1.92 -4.95 20.55
C GLY A 91 -1.69 -3.84 21.58
N HIS A 92 -0.55 -3.16 21.52
CA HIS A 92 -0.32 -1.94 22.30
C HIS A 92 -1.03 -0.77 21.60
N ARG A 93 -2.19 -0.46 22.13
CA ARG A 93 -2.97 0.74 21.86
C ARG A 93 -2.12 1.97 22.18
N GLY A 94 -1.59 2.63 21.18
CA GLY A 94 -0.85 3.86 21.42
C GLY A 94 -0.55 4.73 20.21
N HIS A 95 -0.54 4.19 19.03
CA HIS A 95 -0.22 4.97 17.84
C HIS A 95 -1.27 4.75 16.75
N THR A 96 -2.10 5.74 16.55
CA THR A 96 -3.07 5.78 15.45
C THR A 96 -2.29 5.81 14.13
N ARG A 97 -2.28 4.69 13.42
CA ARG A 97 -1.71 4.62 12.08
C ARG A 97 -2.76 5.03 11.09
N VAL A 98 -2.46 6.02 10.31
CA VAL A 98 -3.34 6.48 9.24
C VAL A 98 -2.95 5.74 7.97
N LEU A 99 -3.83 4.85 7.52
CA LEU A 99 -3.75 4.23 6.19
C LEU A 99 -4.85 4.86 5.33
N GLU A 100 -4.46 5.65 4.37
CA GLU A 100 -5.41 6.38 3.55
C GLU A 100 -5.10 6.20 2.06
N PHE A 101 -6.15 6.02 1.29
CA PHE A 101 -6.04 5.90 -0.16
C PHE A 101 -7.03 6.85 -0.82
N LEU A 102 -6.49 7.91 -1.38
CA LEU A 102 -7.25 8.97 -2.04
C LEU A 102 -7.20 8.79 -3.56
N ARG A 103 -8.37 8.84 -4.19
CA ARG A 103 -8.48 8.77 -5.64
C ARG A 103 -9.13 10.02 -6.20
N LEU A 104 -8.40 10.70 -7.06
CA LEU A 104 -8.91 11.84 -7.81
C LEU A 104 -9.43 11.33 -9.16
N ASN A 105 -10.74 11.37 -9.34
CA ASN A 105 -11.37 11.04 -10.62
C ASN A 105 -11.24 12.24 -11.57
N LYS A 106 -10.46 12.07 -12.64
CA LYS A 106 -10.56 12.97 -13.79
C LYS A 106 -11.78 12.53 -14.60
N LYS A 107 -12.80 13.35 -14.63
CA LYS A 107 -13.79 13.28 -15.71
C LYS A 107 -13.07 13.66 -17.00
N PHE A 108 -12.67 12.68 -17.79
CA PHE A 108 -12.39 12.91 -19.20
C PHE A 108 -13.74 13.04 -19.90
N PHE A 109 -14.06 14.30 -20.29
CA PHE A 109 -15.16 14.72 -21.20
C PHE A 109 -16.49 14.00 -21.07
#